data_e35c1232bc04006afa2c2cd65f837cd9
#
_entry.id   e35c1232bc04006afa2c2cd65f837cd9
#
_cell.length_a   1.000
_cell.length_b   1.000
_cell.length_c   1.000
_cell.angle_alpha   90.00
_cell.angle_beta   90.00
_cell.angle_gamma   90.00
#
_symmetry.space_group_name_H-M   'P 1'
#
loop_
_entity.id
_entity.type
_entity.pdbx_description
1 polymer ?
#
loop_
_entity_poly.entity_id
_entity_poly.type
_entity_poly.pdbx_seq_one_letter_code
_entity_poly.pdbx_strand_id
1 'polypeptide(L)' 'MAALQRLQEKITQWKADHEALKSENAQLKAELANASGSQHEQESQIAALRRELEEKDAEIEKIIAQVESLLA' A
#
# COMPACT_ATOMS: atom_id res chain seq x y z
N MET A 1 -15.76 18.47 47.19
CA MET A 1 -17.07 18.84 46.60
C MET A 1 -17.33 17.99 45.38
N ALA A 2 -18.55 17.49 45.26
CA ALA A 2 -18.93 16.53 44.19
C ALA A 2 -18.71 17.08 42.79
N ALA A 3 -19.03 18.34 42.55
CA ALA A 3 -18.87 18.96 41.22
C ALA A 3 -17.39 19.05 40.82
N LEU A 4 -16.52 19.39 41.73
CA LEU A 4 -15.08 19.46 41.46
C LEU A 4 -14.49 18.08 41.18
N GLN A 5 -14.92 17.08 41.97
CA GLN A 5 -14.49 15.70 41.75
C GLN A 5 -14.92 15.18 40.38
N ARG A 6 -16.17 15.46 39.94
CA ARG A 6 -16.65 15.09 38.64
C ARG A 6 -15.85 15.77 37.52
N LEU A 7 -15.49 17.02 37.71
CA LEU A 7 -14.66 17.74 36.75
C LEU A 7 -13.26 17.11 36.64
N GLN A 8 -12.66 16.77 37.76
CA GLN A 8 -11.37 16.11 37.81
C GLN A 8 -11.41 14.74 37.12
N GLU A 9 -12.47 13.98 37.36
CA GLU A 9 -12.67 12.68 36.70
C GLU A 9 -12.80 12.83 35.18
N LYS A 10 -13.53 13.83 34.73
CA LYS A 10 -13.67 14.12 33.28
C LYS A 10 -12.34 14.52 32.67
N ILE A 11 -11.55 15.33 33.34
CA ILE A 11 -10.23 15.73 32.83
C ILE A 11 -9.30 14.52 32.74
N THR A 12 -9.32 13.65 33.77
CA THR A 12 -8.54 12.41 33.73
C THR A 12 -8.95 11.51 32.59
N GLN A 13 -10.26 11.39 32.35
CA GLN A 13 -10.79 10.60 31.25
C GLN A 13 -10.38 11.21 29.88
N TRP A 14 -10.46 12.51 29.73
CA TRP A 14 -10.03 13.19 28.51
C TRP A 14 -8.56 12.97 28.22
N LYS A 15 -7.71 13.03 29.25
CA LYS A 15 -6.29 12.76 29.09
C LYS A 15 -6.04 11.33 28.62
N ALA A 16 -6.74 10.36 29.21
CA ALA A 16 -6.64 8.97 28.82
C ALA A 16 -7.10 8.76 27.37
N ASP A 17 -8.26 9.34 27.01
CA ASP A 17 -8.81 9.27 25.67
C ASP A 17 -7.90 9.92 24.64
N HIS A 18 -7.33 11.07 24.99
CA HIS A 18 -6.42 11.79 24.11
C HIS A 18 -5.14 10.98 23.85
N GLU A 19 -4.56 10.38 24.87
CA GLU A 19 -3.38 9.55 24.75
C GLU A 19 -3.67 8.29 23.90
N ALA A 20 -4.83 7.68 24.12
CA ALA A 20 -5.26 6.52 23.33
C ALA A 20 -5.43 6.87 21.86
N LEU A 21 -6.10 7.98 21.56
CA LEU A 21 -6.29 8.46 20.19
C LEU A 21 -4.98 8.85 19.52
N LYS A 22 -4.09 9.46 20.25
CA LYS A 22 -2.76 9.84 19.77
C LYS A 22 -1.94 8.61 19.37
N SER A 23 -1.98 7.58 20.23
CA SER A 23 -1.31 6.31 19.96
C SER A 23 -1.90 5.59 18.76
N GLU A 24 -3.23 5.51 18.69
CA GLU A 24 -3.95 4.91 17.56
C GLU A 24 -3.66 5.65 16.26
N ASN A 25 -3.65 6.98 16.32
CA ASN A 25 -3.34 7.81 15.15
C ASN A 25 -1.93 7.55 14.62
N ALA A 26 -0.94 7.44 15.51
CA ALA A 26 0.43 7.12 15.13
C ALA A 26 0.52 5.73 14.51
N GLN A 27 -0.19 4.75 15.06
CA GLN A 27 -0.25 3.39 14.53
C GLN A 27 -0.88 3.35 13.14
N LEU A 28 -2.01 4.03 12.95
CA LEU A 28 -2.69 4.11 11.66
C LEU A 28 -1.84 4.77 10.59
N LYS A 29 -1.10 5.81 10.95
CA LYS A 29 -0.16 6.47 10.03
C LYS A 29 0.96 5.52 9.61
N ALA A 30 1.49 4.74 10.53
CA ALA A 30 2.52 3.76 10.23
C ALA A 30 1.99 2.65 9.32
N GLU A 31 0.80 2.14 9.60
CA GLU A 31 0.13 1.12 8.77
C GLU A 31 -0.13 1.65 7.37
N LEU A 32 -0.59 2.89 7.25
CA LEU A 32 -0.83 3.53 5.96
C LEU A 32 0.47 3.68 5.16
N ALA A 33 1.54 4.11 5.79
CA ALA A 33 2.85 4.24 5.15
C ALA A 33 3.35 2.88 4.64
N ASN A 34 3.20 1.82 5.44
CA ASN A 34 3.58 0.46 5.05
C ASN A 34 2.74 -0.05 3.89
N ALA A 35 1.42 0.15 3.93
CA ALA A 35 0.52 -0.25 2.86
C ALA A 35 0.83 0.50 1.55
N SER A 36 1.10 1.80 1.65
CA SER A 36 1.47 2.62 0.49
C SER A 36 2.78 2.16 -0.13
N GLY A 37 3.79 1.84 0.68
CA GLY A 37 5.07 1.32 0.22
C GLY A 37 4.91 -0.04 -0.48
N SER A 38 4.12 -0.94 0.11
CA SER A 38 3.82 -2.25 -0.46
C SER A 38 3.08 -2.13 -1.80
N GLN A 39 2.11 -1.22 -1.89
CA GLN A 39 1.37 -0.97 -3.13
C GLN A 39 2.29 -0.46 -4.23
N HIS A 40 3.18 0.47 -3.90
CA HIS A 40 4.14 1.01 -4.85
C HIS A 40 5.07 -0.08 -5.39
N GLU A 41 5.55 -0.95 -4.52
CA GLU A 41 6.39 -2.09 -4.90
C GLU A 41 5.65 -3.05 -5.82
N GLN A 42 4.39 -3.36 -5.51
CA GLN A 42 3.54 -4.21 -6.36
C GLN A 42 3.30 -3.59 -7.73
N GLU A 43 3.04 -2.29 -7.80
CA GLU A 43 2.87 -1.57 -9.07
C GLU A 43 4.14 -1.65 -9.93
N SER A 44 5.30 -1.53 -9.30
CA SER A 44 6.59 -1.67 -9.96
C SER A 44 6.80 -3.07 -10.53
N GLN A 45 6.44 -4.11 -9.77
CA GLN A 45 6.51 -5.50 -10.21
C GLN A 45 5.56 -5.77 -11.38
N ILE A 46 4.35 -5.24 -11.32
CA ILE A 46 3.38 -5.37 -12.41
C ILE A 46 3.91 -4.72 -13.68
N ALA A 47 4.48 -3.54 -13.58
CA ALA A 47 5.08 -2.85 -14.73
C ALA A 47 6.22 -3.65 -15.35
N ALA A 48 7.07 -4.26 -14.51
CA ALA A 48 8.16 -5.11 -14.97
C ALA A 48 7.66 -6.36 -15.70
N LEU A 49 6.64 -7.02 -15.12
CA LEU A 49 6.03 -8.21 -15.71
C LEU A 49 5.35 -7.91 -17.05
N ARG A 50 4.67 -6.80 -17.16
CA ARG A 50 4.06 -6.36 -18.43
C ARG A 50 5.11 -6.13 -19.49
N ARG A 51 6.24 -5.55 -19.12
CA ARG A 51 7.36 -5.34 -20.05
C ARG A 51 7.93 -6.67 -20.53
N GLU A 52 8.12 -7.62 -19.62
CA GLU A 52 8.58 -8.96 -19.99
C GLU A 52 7.62 -9.66 -20.94
N LEU A 53 6.32 -9.54 -20.70
CA LEU A 53 5.30 -10.11 -21.61
C LEU A 53 5.36 -9.48 -22.99
N GLU A 54 5.52 -8.17 -23.08
CA GLU A 54 5.65 -7.47 -24.37
C GLU A 54 6.90 -7.92 -25.11
N GLU A 55 8.02 -8.07 -24.42
CA GLU A 55 9.27 -8.56 -25.01
C GLU A 55 9.13 -9.99 -25.51
N LYS A 56 8.49 -10.87 -24.75
CA LYS A 56 8.24 -12.25 -25.14
C LYS A 56 7.31 -12.33 -26.35
N ASP A 57 6.27 -11.50 -26.36
CA ASP A 57 5.33 -11.42 -27.45
C ASP A 57 6.03 -10.99 -28.75
N ALA A 58 6.89 -9.97 -28.65
CA ALA A 58 7.69 -9.50 -29.79
C ALA A 58 8.64 -10.59 -30.31
N GLU A 59 9.28 -11.35 -29.42
CA GLU A 59 10.15 -12.47 -29.80
C GLU A 59 9.35 -13.57 -30.53
N ILE A 60 8.17 -13.90 -30.03
CA ILE A 60 7.29 -14.90 -30.67
C ILE A 60 6.83 -14.42 -32.02
N GLU A 61 6.42 -13.17 -32.17
CA GLU A 61 6.04 -12.58 -33.46
C GLU A 61 7.17 -12.67 -34.48
N LYS A 62 8.40 -12.42 -34.05
CA LYS A 62 9.57 -12.51 -34.87
C LYS A 62 9.83 -13.95 -35.36
N ILE A 63 9.66 -14.93 -34.46
CA ILE A 63 9.82 -16.34 -34.78
C ILE A 63 8.73 -16.77 -35.77
N ILE A 64 7.50 -16.35 -35.57
CA ILE A 64 6.38 -16.61 -36.46
C ILE A 64 6.69 -16.08 -37.89
N ALA A 65 7.17 -14.86 -37.99
CA ALA A 65 7.53 -14.26 -39.25
C ALA A 65 8.63 -15.05 -39.98
N GLN A 66 9.63 -15.53 -39.21
CA GLN A 66 10.70 -16.36 -39.79
C GLN A 66 10.18 -17.70 -40.30
N VAL A 67 9.31 -18.34 -39.52
CA VAL A 67 8.70 -19.63 -39.95
C VAL A 67 7.84 -19.43 -41.19
N GLU A 68 7.00 -18.41 -41.22
CA GLU A 68 6.18 -18.09 -42.36
C GLU A 68 7.02 -17.84 -43.62
N SER A 69 8.13 -17.14 -43.45
CA SER A 69 9.08 -16.89 -44.55
C SER A 69 9.70 -18.17 -45.09
N LEU A 70 9.95 -19.16 -44.24
CA LEU A 70 10.50 -20.45 -44.65
C LEU A 70 9.46 -21.34 -45.34
N LEU A 71 8.19 -21.16 -45.02
CA LEU A 71 7.09 -21.93 -45.62
C LEU A 71 6.57 -21.35 -46.94
N ALA A 72 6.91 -20.11 -47.20
CA ALA A 72 6.44 -19.40 -48.40
C ALA A 72 7.15 -19.83 -49.70
#